data_f8977f1a43f0609f80e208b3dad2c03a
#
_entry.id   f8977f1a43f0609f80e208b3dad2c03a
#
_cell.length_a   1.000
_cell.length_b   1.000
_cell.length_c   1.000
_cell.angle_alpha   90.00
_cell.angle_beta   90.00
_cell.angle_gamma   90.00
#
_symmetry.space_group_name_H-M   'P 1'
#
loop_
_entity.id
_entity.type
_entity.pdbx_description
1 polymer ?
#
loop_
_entity_poly.entity_id
_entity_poly.type
_entity_poly.pdbx_seq_one_letter_code
_entity_poly.pdbx_strand_id
1 'polypeptide(L)'
;KIEEKLFPVGELDDDMSGLLLLTNDNKLLEKLISPSLKLKKIYSIILDKAISNNDVEIIKSGLVINNKKVSIEKVKKLENDNEVGVEINSDLNKVFNKIFNKINLKIIKLDRVMIGPLTKKDLPRGKWRSLKENEIRNLKSFLN
;
A
#
# COMPACT_ATOMS: atom_id res chain seq x y z
N LYS A 1 13.97 9.90 -21.82
CA LYS A 1 14.98 9.30 -20.96
C LYS A 1 15.25 10.21 -19.75
N ILE A 2 15.20 9.63 -18.53
CA ILE A 2 15.48 10.38 -17.31
C ILE A 2 16.98 10.23 -17.00
N GLU A 3 17.68 11.37 -16.91
CA GLU A 3 19.11 11.37 -16.62
C GLU A 3 19.40 11.61 -15.14
N GLU A 4 18.42 12.10 -14.40
CA GLU A 4 18.57 12.42 -13.00
C GLU A 4 18.47 11.17 -12.12
N LYS A 5 19.18 11.18 -11.00
CA LYS A 5 19.08 10.09 -10.02
C LYS A 5 17.75 10.20 -9.27
N LEU A 6 16.97 9.13 -9.30
CA LEU A 6 15.67 9.05 -8.66
C LEU A 6 15.68 8.10 -7.48
N PHE A 7 14.89 8.43 -6.46
CA PHE A 7 14.74 7.63 -5.25
C PHE A 7 13.27 7.22 -5.08
N PRO A 8 13.00 5.97 -4.72
CA PRO A 8 11.61 5.55 -4.46
C PRO A 8 11.09 6.12 -3.15
N VAL A 9 9.82 6.50 -3.16
CA VAL A 9 9.08 6.90 -1.97
C VAL A 9 8.40 5.66 -1.41
N GLY A 10 9.07 5.00 -0.47
CA GLY A 10 8.64 3.69 -0.01
C GLY A 10 8.92 2.63 -1.08
N GLU A 11 9.55 1.56 -0.68
CA GLU A 11 9.92 0.51 -1.62
C GLU A 11 8.77 -0.44 -1.88
N LEU A 12 8.79 -1.10 -3.05
CA LEU A 12 7.99 -2.29 -3.31
C LEU A 12 8.88 -3.49 -3.01
N ASP A 13 8.37 -4.43 -2.21
CA ASP A 13 9.05 -5.70 -1.99
C ASP A 13 8.97 -6.54 -3.27
N ASP A 14 9.85 -7.54 -3.38
CA ASP A 14 9.94 -8.38 -4.58
C ASP A 14 8.62 -9.06 -4.95
N ASP A 15 7.78 -9.35 -3.97
CA ASP A 15 6.50 -10.01 -4.16
C ASP A 15 5.32 -9.02 -4.35
N MET A 16 5.62 -7.73 -4.45
CA MET A 16 4.61 -6.69 -4.66
C MET A 16 4.67 -6.12 -6.07
N SER A 17 3.52 -5.65 -6.54
CA SER A 17 3.41 -4.88 -7.79
C SER A 17 2.67 -3.58 -7.51
N GLY A 18 2.49 -2.78 -8.54
CA GLY A 18 1.64 -1.59 -8.47
C GLY A 18 2.39 -0.28 -8.52
N LEU A 19 1.73 0.72 -7.99
CA LEU A 19 2.18 2.10 -8.05
C LEU A 19 3.47 2.33 -7.28
N LEU A 20 4.45 2.95 -7.93
CA LEU A 20 5.71 3.35 -7.32
C LEU A 20 5.92 4.84 -7.58
N LEU A 21 6.14 5.59 -6.53
CA LEU A 21 6.43 7.02 -6.63
C LEU A 21 7.93 7.23 -6.52
N LEU A 22 8.50 7.98 -7.48
CA LEU A 22 9.93 8.29 -7.52
C LEU A 22 10.14 9.81 -7.44
N THR A 23 11.19 10.23 -6.77
CA THR A 23 11.53 11.66 -6.68
C THR A 23 13.04 11.86 -6.67
N ASN A 24 13.49 13.02 -7.16
CA ASN A 24 14.87 13.49 -7.04
C ASN A 24 15.03 14.52 -5.93
N ASP A 25 13.96 14.86 -5.23
CA ASP A 25 13.96 15.85 -4.16
C ASP A 25 14.12 15.15 -2.80
N ASN A 26 15.33 15.21 -2.24
CA ASN A 26 15.66 14.55 -0.97
C ASN A 26 14.84 15.10 0.20
N LYS A 27 14.55 16.39 0.22
CA LYS A 27 13.77 16.99 1.30
C LYS A 27 12.33 16.49 1.27
N LEU A 28 11.75 16.42 0.07
CA LEU A 28 10.41 15.89 -0.11
C LEU A 28 10.37 14.40 0.25
N LEU A 29 11.39 13.64 -0.16
CA LEU A 29 11.50 12.21 0.17
C LEU A 29 11.49 12.00 1.69
N GLU A 30 12.30 12.74 2.44
CA GLU A 30 12.36 12.63 3.89
C GLU A 30 10.99 12.89 4.54
N LYS A 31 10.26 13.87 4.05
CA LYS A 31 8.92 14.18 4.55
C LYS A 31 7.93 13.07 4.23
N LEU A 32 7.97 12.54 3.01
CA LEU A 32 7.02 11.51 2.56
C LEU A 32 7.21 10.17 3.24
N ILE A 33 8.45 9.80 3.58
CA ILE A 33 8.74 8.54 4.26
C ILE A 33 8.71 8.65 5.79
N SER A 34 8.51 9.85 6.33
CA SER A 34 8.47 10.06 7.77
C SER A 34 7.30 9.29 8.40
N PRO A 35 7.55 8.50 9.46
CA PRO A 35 6.48 7.77 10.14
C PRO A 35 5.38 8.69 10.70
N SER A 36 5.71 9.94 11.01
CA SER A 36 4.74 10.89 11.56
C SER A 36 3.74 11.40 10.53
N LEU A 37 4.05 11.28 9.25
CA LEU A 37 3.16 11.76 8.18
C LEU A 37 1.91 10.89 8.03
N LYS A 38 2.02 9.59 8.26
CA LYS A 38 0.91 8.63 8.11
C LYS A 38 0.29 8.69 6.71
N LEU A 39 1.13 8.62 5.70
CA LEU A 39 0.69 8.65 4.30
C LEU A 39 -0.18 7.42 3.99
N LYS A 40 -1.39 7.69 3.53
CA LYS A 40 -2.35 6.65 3.20
C LYS A 40 -1.91 5.85 1.97
N LYS A 41 -2.02 4.52 2.05
CA LYS A 41 -1.75 3.60 0.95
C LYS A 41 -2.87 2.58 0.87
N ILE A 42 -3.27 2.25 -0.34
CA ILE A 42 -4.30 1.23 -0.58
C ILE A 42 -3.71 0.10 -1.42
N TYR A 43 -4.01 -1.11 -1.00
CA TYR A 43 -3.56 -2.34 -1.65
C TYR A 43 -4.75 -3.18 -2.08
N SER A 44 -4.61 -3.83 -3.23
CA SER A 44 -5.51 -4.90 -3.67
C SER A 44 -4.76 -6.22 -3.48
N ILE A 45 -5.38 -7.15 -2.76
CA ILE A 45 -4.73 -8.42 -2.40
C ILE A 45 -5.57 -9.57 -2.93
N ILE A 46 -4.92 -10.48 -3.66
CA ILE A 46 -5.54 -11.73 -4.11
C ILE A 46 -5.03 -12.85 -3.21
N LEU A 47 -5.96 -13.60 -2.65
CA LEU A 47 -5.67 -14.71 -1.73
C LEU A 47 -5.87 -16.06 -2.43
N ASP A 48 -5.26 -17.10 -1.88
CA ASP A 48 -5.33 -18.46 -2.43
C ASP A 48 -6.71 -19.10 -2.30
N LYS A 49 -7.56 -18.57 -1.42
CA LYS A 49 -8.93 -19.07 -1.21
C LYS A 49 -9.81 -17.96 -0.67
N ALA A 50 -11.11 -18.20 -0.64
CA ALA A 50 -12.09 -17.22 -0.19
C ALA A 50 -11.83 -16.79 1.26
N ILE A 51 -12.02 -15.49 1.52
CA ILE A 51 -11.95 -14.93 2.87
C ILE A 51 -13.38 -14.79 3.40
N SER A 52 -13.58 -15.20 4.64
CA SER A 52 -14.90 -15.10 5.28
C SER A 52 -15.09 -13.74 5.94
N ASN A 53 -16.35 -13.40 6.23
CA ASN A 53 -16.64 -12.19 7.01
C ASN A 53 -16.02 -12.24 8.39
N ASN A 54 -15.97 -13.45 8.98
CA ASN A 54 -15.32 -13.65 10.28
C ASN A 54 -13.82 -13.37 10.20
N ASP A 55 -13.15 -13.80 9.14
CA ASP A 55 -11.72 -13.49 8.92
C ASP A 55 -11.48 -11.99 8.84
N VAL A 56 -12.34 -11.28 8.13
CA VAL A 56 -12.27 -9.82 8.03
C VAL A 56 -12.38 -9.17 9.41
N GLU A 57 -13.33 -9.64 10.22
CA GLU A 57 -13.50 -9.12 11.59
C GLU A 57 -12.29 -9.42 12.48
N ILE A 58 -11.67 -10.59 12.33
CA ILE A 58 -10.46 -10.94 13.07
C ILE A 58 -9.33 -9.96 12.74
N ILE A 59 -9.13 -9.64 11.45
CA ILE A 59 -8.10 -8.69 11.01
C ILE A 59 -8.38 -7.29 11.59
N LYS A 60 -9.64 -6.87 11.57
CA LYS A 60 -10.03 -5.55 12.12
C LYS A 60 -9.86 -5.48 13.62
N SER A 61 -10.18 -6.55 14.34
CA SER A 61 -10.08 -6.61 15.80
C SER A 61 -8.64 -6.70 16.28
N GLY A 62 -7.79 -7.32 15.49
CA GLY A 62 -6.37 -7.43 15.79
C GLY A 62 -5.87 -8.85 15.96
N LEU A 63 -4.62 -9.04 15.57
CA LEU A 63 -3.90 -10.30 15.66
C LEU A 63 -2.54 -10.05 16.30
N VAL A 64 -1.99 -11.05 16.97
CA VAL A 64 -0.64 -10.95 17.55
C VAL A 64 0.37 -11.42 16.49
N ILE A 65 1.19 -10.50 16.03
CA ILE A 65 2.26 -10.75 15.06
C ILE A 65 3.57 -10.29 15.69
N ASN A 66 4.56 -11.17 15.78
CA ASN A 66 5.87 -10.85 16.36
C ASN A 66 5.74 -10.21 17.76
N ASN A 67 4.88 -10.79 18.60
CA ASN A 67 4.60 -10.33 19.99
C ASN A 67 3.95 -8.93 20.07
N LYS A 68 3.42 -8.44 18.95
CA LYS A 68 2.70 -7.17 18.90
C LYS A 68 1.29 -7.39 18.37
N LYS A 69 0.32 -6.71 18.96
CA LYS A 69 -1.03 -6.71 18.41
C LYS A 69 -1.08 -5.77 17.21
N VAL A 70 -1.48 -6.29 16.06
CA VAL A 70 -1.66 -5.51 14.84
C VAL A 70 -3.08 -5.66 14.34
N SER A 71 -3.64 -4.59 13.80
CA SER A 71 -4.97 -4.60 13.21
C SER A 71 -4.98 -3.75 11.96
N ILE A 72 -5.90 -4.08 11.06
CA ILE A 72 -6.15 -3.27 9.87
C ILE A 72 -7.61 -2.85 9.94
N GLU A 73 -7.85 -1.57 10.20
CA GLU A 73 -9.20 -1.06 10.40
C GLU A 73 -10.03 -1.06 9.12
N LYS A 74 -9.37 -0.81 7.99
CA LYS A 74 -10.05 -0.69 6.70
C LYS A 74 -9.69 -1.86 5.79
N VAL A 75 -10.41 -2.94 5.95
CA VAL A 75 -10.35 -4.16 5.14
C VAL A 75 -11.72 -4.39 4.56
N LYS A 76 -11.78 -4.63 3.26
CA LYS A 76 -13.03 -4.83 2.55
C LYS A 76 -12.90 -5.92 1.51
N LYS A 77 -13.87 -6.85 1.49
CA LYS A 77 -13.97 -7.82 0.40
C LYS A 77 -14.29 -7.08 -0.89
N LEU A 78 -13.62 -7.45 -1.97
CA LEU A 78 -13.85 -6.89 -3.29
C LEU A 78 -14.83 -7.80 -4.06
N GLU A 79 -14.88 -7.66 -5.38
CA GLU A 79 -15.84 -8.37 -6.22
C GLU A 79 -15.73 -9.89 -6.09
N ASN A 80 -14.50 -10.42 -6.09
CA ASN A 80 -14.27 -11.85 -5.94
C ASN A 80 -14.07 -12.21 -4.47
N ASP A 81 -14.51 -13.40 -4.06
CA ASP A 81 -14.45 -13.86 -2.67
C ASP A 81 -13.03 -13.95 -2.11
N ASN A 82 -12.03 -14.09 -2.98
CA ASN A 82 -10.63 -14.20 -2.60
C ASN A 82 -9.85 -12.89 -2.79
N GLU A 83 -10.54 -11.77 -3.00
CA GLU A 83 -9.91 -10.47 -3.16
C GLU A 83 -10.32 -9.53 -2.04
N VAL A 84 -9.34 -8.79 -1.52
CA VAL A 84 -9.59 -7.79 -0.48
C VAL A 84 -8.88 -6.48 -0.83
N GLY A 85 -9.52 -5.38 -0.46
CA GLY A 85 -8.91 -4.06 -0.47
C GLY A 85 -8.50 -3.70 0.96
N VAL A 86 -7.29 -3.18 1.12
CA VAL A 86 -6.74 -2.83 2.42
C VAL A 86 -6.19 -1.41 2.36
N GLU A 87 -6.59 -0.58 3.32
CA GLU A 87 -6.05 0.76 3.47
C GLU A 87 -5.24 0.84 4.76
N ILE A 88 -3.99 1.31 4.65
CA ILE A 88 -3.12 1.53 5.80
C ILE A 88 -2.46 2.90 5.69
N ASN A 89 -2.04 3.45 6.81
CA ASN A 89 -1.24 4.68 6.88
C ASN A 89 0.08 4.45 7.62
N SER A 90 0.57 3.24 7.58
CA SER A 90 1.77 2.80 8.27
C SER A 90 2.57 1.86 7.36
N ASP A 91 3.52 1.14 7.92
CA ASP A 91 4.31 0.14 7.21
C ASP A 91 3.82 -1.30 7.45
N LEU A 92 2.54 -1.48 7.80
CA LEU A 92 1.95 -2.81 8.03
C LEU A 92 2.04 -3.73 6.81
N ASN A 93 2.23 -3.17 5.60
CA ASN A 93 2.45 -3.99 4.40
C ASN A 93 3.62 -4.97 4.58
N LYS A 94 4.60 -4.64 5.43
CA LYS A 94 5.75 -5.52 5.70
C LYS A 94 5.37 -6.81 6.39
N VAL A 95 4.22 -6.83 7.08
CA VAL A 95 3.74 -8.02 7.79
C VAL A 95 2.42 -8.58 7.25
N PHE A 96 1.98 -8.14 6.06
CA PHE A 96 0.75 -8.64 5.46
C PHE A 96 0.74 -10.17 5.33
N ASN A 97 1.85 -10.75 4.85
CA ASN A 97 1.94 -12.22 4.73
C ASN A 97 1.70 -12.91 6.06
N LYS A 98 2.28 -12.39 7.14
CA LYS A 98 2.10 -12.96 8.47
C LYS A 98 0.68 -12.81 8.98
N ILE A 99 0.04 -11.66 8.70
CA ILE A 99 -1.35 -11.41 9.11
C ILE A 99 -2.29 -12.43 8.44
N PHE A 100 -2.20 -12.59 7.13
CA PHE A 100 -3.09 -13.51 6.42
C PHE A 100 -2.77 -14.97 6.71
N ASN A 101 -1.49 -15.32 6.87
CA ASN A 101 -1.10 -16.68 7.24
C ASN A 101 -1.67 -17.08 8.61
N LYS A 102 -1.82 -16.12 9.52
CA LYS A 102 -2.37 -16.38 10.85
C LYS A 102 -3.81 -16.88 10.81
N ILE A 103 -4.55 -16.55 9.75
CA ILE A 103 -5.92 -17.00 9.52
C ILE A 103 -6.01 -18.02 8.37
N ASN A 104 -4.91 -18.70 8.09
CA ASN A 104 -4.81 -19.76 7.08
C ASN A 104 -5.07 -19.32 5.65
N LEU A 105 -4.70 -18.08 5.33
CA LEU A 105 -4.79 -17.53 3.98
C LEU A 105 -3.39 -17.18 3.47
N LYS A 106 -3.17 -17.41 2.18
CA LYS A 106 -1.89 -17.10 1.53
C LYS A 106 -2.10 -16.01 0.49
N ILE A 107 -1.24 -15.00 0.49
CA ILE A 107 -1.28 -13.96 -0.52
C ILE A 107 -0.69 -14.49 -1.84
N ILE A 108 -1.49 -14.44 -2.90
CA ILE A 108 -1.07 -14.83 -4.25
C ILE A 108 -0.54 -13.60 -4.99
N LYS A 109 -1.21 -12.45 -4.82
CA LYS A 109 -0.81 -11.21 -5.49
C LYS A 109 -1.09 -10.04 -4.56
N LEU A 110 -0.10 -9.14 -4.47
CA LEU A 110 -0.19 -7.92 -3.68
C LEU A 110 0.12 -6.73 -4.59
N ASP A 111 -0.85 -5.86 -4.76
CA ASP A 111 -0.78 -4.74 -5.71
C ASP A 111 -1.07 -3.42 -4.99
N ARG A 112 -0.12 -2.48 -5.03
CA ARG A 112 -0.34 -1.15 -4.44
C ARG A 112 -1.03 -0.27 -5.46
N VAL A 113 -2.28 0.12 -5.18
CA VAL A 113 -3.14 0.83 -6.13
C VAL A 113 -3.25 2.31 -5.83
N MET A 114 -2.87 2.75 -4.63
CA MET A 114 -2.97 4.16 -4.27
C MET A 114 -1.90 4.56 -3.24
N ILE A 115 -1.30 5.73 -3.42
CA ILE A 115 -0.37 6.36 -2.48
C ILE A 115 -0.85 7.80 -2.26
N GLY A 116 -1.32 8.13 -1.04
CA GLY A 116 -1.92 9.43 -0.78
C GLY A 116 -3.06 9.69 -1.76
N PRO A 117 -3.05 10.82 -2.48
CA PRO A 117 -4.07 11.13 -3.48
C PRO A 117 -3.82 10.51 -4.85
N LEU A 118 -2.69 9.81 -5.03
CA LEU A 118 -2.25 9.31 -6.33
C LEU A 118 -2.75 7.89 -6.57
N THR A 119 -3.29 7.64 -7.77
CA THR A 119 -3.76 6.32 -8.18
C THR A 119 -3.02 5.86 -9.42
N LYS A 120 -3.09 4.57 -9.73
CA LYS A 120 -2.50 4.03 -10.96
C LYS A 120 -3.43 4.11 -12.17
N LYS A 121 -4.55 4.82 -12.03
CA LYS A 121 -5.50 5.02 -13.13
C LYS A 121 -4.81 5.60 -14.36
N ASP A 122 -5.10 5.05 -15.52
CA ASP A 122 -4.56 5.48 -16.81
C ASP A 122 -3.04 5.35 -16.94
N LEU A 123 -2.41 4.57 -16.06
CA LEU A 123 -0.98 4.28 -16.13
C LEU A 123 -0.78 2.78 -16.34
N PRO A 124 -0.56 2.32 -17.58
CA PRO A 124 -0.36 0.90 -17.85
C PRO A 124 0.90 0.36 -17.15
N ARG A 125 0.87 -0.94 -16.85
CA ARG A 125 1.98 -1.63 -16.22
C ARG A 125 3.28 -1.44 -17.01
N GLY A 126 4.36 -1.16 -16.29
CA GLY A 126 5.68 -0.94 -16.91
C GLY A 126 5.88 0.45 -17.48
N LYS A 127 4.87 1.31 -17.37
CA LYS A 127 4.96 2.69 -17.85
C LYS A 127 5.15 3.66 -16.69
N TRP A 128 5.68 4.84 -17.01
CA TRP A 128 5.85 5.92 -16.05
C TRP A 128 5.38 7.24 -16.66
N ARG A 129 5.07 8.19 -15.80
CA ARG A 129 4.75 9.55 -16.22
C ARG A 129 5.14 10.53 -15.11
N SER A 130 5.34 11.77 -15.49
CA SER A 130 5.52 12.84 -14.52
C SER A 130 4.19 13.20 -13.87
N LEU A 131 4.23 13.65 -12.62
CA LEU A 131 3.03 14.15 -11.96
C LEU A 131 2.67 15.51 -12.54
N LYS A 132 1.36 15.76 -12.62
CA LYS A 132 0.82 17.06 -13.01
C LYS A 132 0.94 18.04 -11.83
N GLU A 133 0.93 19.34 -12.12
CA GLU A 133 1.03 20.36 -11.06
C GLU A 133 -0.02 20.19 -9.97
N ASN A 134 -1.26 19.90 -10.33
CA ASN A 134 -2.33 19.70 -9.35
C ASN A 134 -2.09 18.45 -8.50
N GLU A 135 -1.50 17.40 -9.07
CA GLU A 135 -1.15 16.19 -8.34
C GLU A 135 -0.04 16.46 -7.32
N ILE A 136 0.98 17.22 -7.73
CA ILE A 136 2.08 17.63 -6.83
C ILE A 136 1.53 18.48 -5.69
N ARG A 137 0.65 19.43 -6.00
CA ARG A 137 0.02 20.29 -5.02
C ARG A 137 -0.81 19.50 -4.02
N ASN A 138 -1.61 18.55 -4.50
CA ASN A 138 -2.42 17.68 -3.64
C ASN A 138 -1.54 16.82 -2.73
N LEU A 139 -0.45 16.27 -3.27
CA LEU A 139 0.50 15.48 -2.48
C LEU A 139 1.15 16.33 -1.39
N LYS A 140 1.61 17.54 -1.73
CA LYS A 140 2.24 18.44 -0.78
C LYS A 140 1.29 18.92 0.31
N SER A 141 -0.02 18.94 0.05
CA SER A 141 -1.00 19.33 1.07
C SER A 141 -1.03 18.37 2.25
N PHE A 142 -0.62 17.10 2.06
CA PHE A 142 -0.49 16.13 3.16
C PHE A 142 0.70 16.43 4.08
N LEU A 143 1.62 17.29 3.65
CA LEU A 143 2.86 17.60 4.40
C LEU A 143 2.68 18.74 5.40
N ASN A 144 1.54 19.40 5.37
CA ASN A 144 1.26 20.55 6.22
C ASN A 144 0.29 20.25 7.35
#